data_b317e6e941a78db03cec7476d5eaeb7a
#
_entry.id   b317e6e941a78db03cec7476d5eaeb7a
#
_cell.length_a   1.000
_cell.length_b   1.000
_cell.length_c   1.000
_cell.angle_alpha   90.00
_cell.angle_beta   90.00
_cell.angle_gamma   90.00
#
_symmetry.space_group_name_H-M   'P 1'
#
loop_
_entity.id
_entity.type
_entity.pdbx_description
1 polymer ?
#
loop_
_entity_poly.entity_id
_entity_poly.type
_entity_poly.pdbx_seq_one_letter_code
_entity_poly.pdbx_strand_id
1 'polypeptide(L)'
;EKRVQHVLDEVELHSVSQQTIETLSKGFKRRVGLAQAIMHDPKVLILDEPTDGLDPNQKHHVRELIKNLARDKIVIISTHILEEVTAVCSRAIIISQGKIVADGTPAELEARSKYHQAVSVRLSEAYDLASDLSGLVDVGGVEQDSEDDRVFRILASDGNSIFSQVSEVAQAKHWPVTEFHVSRGQLEDVFRTVTQQTQGAE
;
A
#
# COMPACT_ATOMS: atom_id res chain seq x y z
N GLU A 1 31.49 1.87 23.22
CA GLU A 1 31.69 0.50 22.68
C GLU A 1 30.42 -0.35 22.81
N LYS A 2 29.78 -0.44 23.99
CA LYS A 2 28.52 -1.21 24.19
C LYS A 2 27.38 -0.74 23.27
N ARG A 3 27.21 0.59 23.03
CA ARG A 3 26.16 1.12 22.16
C ARG A 3 26.42 0.77 20.70
N VAL A 4 27.68 0.78 20.25
CA VAL A 4 28.05 0.36 18.89
C VAL A 4 27.65 -1.10 18.66
N GLN A 5 27.99 -2.01 19.58
CA GLN A 5 27.61 -3.42 19.46
C GLN A 5 26.10 -3.59 19.41
N HIS A 6 25.37 -2.93 20.31
CA HIS A 6 23.90 -2.97 20.33
C HIS A 6 23.30 -2.49 18.99
N VAL A 7 23.81 -1.39 18.42
CA VAL A 7 23.33 -0.90 17.14
C VAL A 7 23.67 -1.84 15.99
N LEU A 8 24.86 -2.46 15.99
CA LEU A 8 25.24 -3.46 14.98
C LEU A 8 24.33 -4.70 15.04
N ASP A 9 23.91 -5.11 16.25
CA ASP A 9 22.92 -6.18 16.44
C ASP A 9 21.56 -5.76 15.86
N GLU A 10 21.09 -4.57 16.26
CA GLU A 10 19.76 -4.05 15.91
C GLU A 10 19.57 -3.92 14.39
N VAL A 11 20.60 -3.51 13.65
CA VAL A 11 20.56 -3.38 12.18
C VAL A 11 21.19 -4.56 11.42
N GLU A 12 21.56 -5.65 12.11
CA GLU A 12 22.15 -6.88 11.54
C GLU A 12 23.39 -6.62 10.66
N LEU A 13 24.36 -5.84 11.18
CA LEU A 13 25.59 -5.48 10.46
C LEU A 13 26.84 -6.26 10.90
N HIS A 14 26.75 -7.18 11.85
CA HIS A 14 27.94 -7.89 12.36
C HIS A 14 28.73 -8.60 11.28
N SER A 15 28.07 -9.28 10.34
CA SER A 15 28.72 -10.05 9.27
C SER A 15 29.60 -9.20 8.35
N VAL A 16 29.35 -7.89 8.28
CA VAL A 16 30.05 -6.96 7.40
C VAL A 16 30.77 -5.84 8.14
N SER A 17 30.82 -5.90 9.48
CA SER A 17 31.36 -4.83 10.33
C SER A 17 32.84 -4.49 10.09
N GLN A 18 33.60 -5.41 9.51
CA GLN A 18 35.02 -5.23 9.17
C GLN A 18 35.23 -4.86 7.68
N GLN A 19 34.17 -4.75 6.88
CA GLN A 19 34.27 -4.40 5.48
C GLN A 19 34.22 -2.88 5.27
N THR A 20 34.89 -2.42 4.24
CA THR A 20 34.82 -1.00 3.84
C THR A 20 33.43 -0.68 3.28
N ILE A 21 32.83 0.44 3.73
CA ILE A 21 31.45 0.82 3.38
C ILE A 21 31.22 0.85 1.86
N GLU A 22 32.21 1.33 1.09
CA GLU A 22 32.14 1.44 -0.38
C GLU A 22 31.90 0.07 -1.05
N THR A 23 32.41 -1.01 -0.45
CA THR A 23 32.29 -2.36 -1.00
C THR A 23 30.98 -3.08 -0.64
N LEU A 24 30.20 -2.50 0.26
CA LEU A 24 28.92 -3.07 0.69
C LEU A 24 27.84 -2.99 -0.40
N SER A 25 26.92 -3.95 -0.37
CA SER A 25 25.69 -3.88 -1.18
C SER A 25 24.83 -2.66 -0.81
N LYS A 26 23.93 -2.25 -1.71
CA LYS A 26 22.98 -1.15 -1.43
C LYS A 26 22.23 -1.35 -0.12
N GLY A 27 21.74 -2.58 0.15
CA GLY A 27 21.01 -2.91 1.37
C GLY A 27 21.85 -2.74 2.63
N PHE A 28 23.10 -3.21 2.61
CA PHE A 28 24.01 -2.99 3.73
C PHE A 28 24.37 -1.53 3.92
N LYS A 29 24.56 -0.75 2.84
CA LYS A 29 24.79 0.70 2.93
C LYS A 29 23.61 1.44 3.56
N ARG A 30 22.37 1.05 3.22
CA ARG A 30 21.16 1.61 3.87
C ARG A 30 21.11 1.29 5.36
N ARG A 31 21.45 0.05 5.76
CA ARG A 31 21.53 -0.33 7.18
C ARG A 31 22.64 0.43 7.91
N VAL A 32 23.79 0.69 7.28
CA VAL A 32 24.84 1.56 7.85
C VAL A 32 24.32 2.98 8.10
N GLY A 33 23.60 3.56 7.13
CA GLY A 33 22.98 4.87 7.33
C GLY A 33 21.97 4.87 8.48
N LEU A 34 21.17 3.82 8.60
CA LEU A 34 20.23 3.65 9.70
C LEU A 34 20.95 3.46 11.05
N ALA A 35 22.02 2.64 11.08
CA ALA A 35 22.89 2.50 12.26
C ALA A 35 23.42 3.83 12.75
N GLN A 36 23.90 4.66 11.83
CA GLN A 36 24.37 6.00 12.14
C GLN A 36 23.24 6.88 12.71
N ALA A 37 22.05 6.84 12.13
CA ALA A 37 20.91 7.62 12.57
C ALA A 37 20.40 7.24 13.97
N ILE A 38 20.50 5.95 14.37
CA ILE A 38 20.05 5.47 15.69
C ILE A 38 21.14 5.41 16.76
N MET A 39 22.40 5.73 16.41
CA MET A 39 23.55 5.62 17.30
C MET A 39 23.38 6.43 18.59
N HIS A 40 22.81 7.63 18.50
CA HIS A 40 22.61 8.54 19.63
C HIS A 40 21.24 8.37 20.31
N ASP A 41 20.51 7.29 19.98
CA ASP A 41 19.20 6.93 20.54
C ASP A 41 18.14 8.04 20.43
N PRO A 42 17.83 8.53 19.23
CA PRO A 42 16.85 9.59 19.04
C PRO A 42 15.44 9.11 19.39
N LYS A 43 14.60 10.05 19.88
CA LYS A 43 13.16 9.81 20.06
C LYS A 43 12.39 9.90 18.74
N VAL A 44 12.89 10.67 17.79
CA VAL A 44 12.30 10.90 16.47
C VAL A 44 13.35 10.56 15.41
N LEU A 45 12.96 9.72 14.46
CA LEU A 45 13.79 9.30 13.34
C LEU A 45 13.09 9.73 12.04
N ILE A 46 13.83 10.38 11.15
CA ILE A 46 13.35 10.79 9.83
C ILE A 46 14.12 10.00 8.78
N LEU A 47 13.41 9.25 7.94
CA LEU A 47 13.96 8.40 6.90
C LEU A 47 13.43 8.85 5.54
N ASP A 48 14.33 9.22 4.66
CA ASP A 48 14.01 9.61 3.30
C ASP A 48 14.25 8.43 2.34
N GLU A 49 13.18 7.96 1.70
CA GLU A 49 13.18 6.83 0.75
C GLU A 49 14.00 5.61 1.25
N PRO A 50 13.69 5.06 2.45
CA PRO A 50 14.58 4.09 3.11
C PRO A 50 14.76 2.78 2.36
N THR A 51 13.83 2.41 1.47
CA THR A 51 13.85 1.15 0.73
C THR A 51 14.07 1.33 -0.77
N ASP A 52 14.29 2.58 -1.24
CA ASP A 52 14.47 2.83 -2.66
C ASP A 52 15.70 2.09 -3.24
N GLY A 53 15.50 1.48 -4.39
CA GLY A 53 16.53 0.73 -5.12
C GLY A 53 16.98 -0.57 -4.45
N LEU A 54 16.23 -1.10 -3.47
CA LEU A 54 16.45 -2.39 -2.84
C LEU A 54 15.65 -3.49 -3.54
N ASP A 55 16.20 -4.71 -3.56
CA ASP A 55 15.44 -5.90 -3.97
C ASP A 55 14.35 -6.28 -2.94
N PRO A 56 13.37 -7.14 -3.29
CA PRO A 56 12.26 -7.48 -2.40
C PRO A 56 12.68 -8.01 -1.02
N ASN A 57 13.73 -8.84 -0.96
CA ASN A 57 14.21 -9.39 0.31
C ASN A 57 14.83 -8.30 1.20
N GLN A 58 15.64 -7.43 0.60
CA GLN A 58 16.23 -6.29 1.30
C GLN A 58 15.15 -5.30 1.77
N LYS A 59 14.13 -5.01 0.94
CA LYS A 59 12.97 -4.19 1.35
C LYS A 59 12.28 -4.79 2.57
N HIS A 60 12.02 -6.09 2.56
CA HIS A 60 11.39 -6.77 3.70
C HIS A 60 12.21 -6.60 4.99
N HIS A 61 13.51 -6.84 4.93
CA HIS A 61 14.39 -6.65 6.10
C HIS A 61 14.39 -5.22 6.64
N VAL A 62 14.48 -4.21 5.76
CA VAL A 62 14.45 -2.80 6.18
C VAL A 62 13.08 -2.43 6.77
N ARG A 63 11.97 -2.92 6.19
CA ARG A 63 10.62 -2.72 6.73
C ARG A 63 10.47 -3.28 8.14
N GLU A 64 10.94 -4.50 8.38
CA GLU A 64 10.90 -5.11 9.73
C GLU A 64 11.77 -4.35 10.74
N LEU A 65 12.93 -3.88 10.32
CA LEU A 65 13.80 -3.05 11.14
C LEU A 65 13.11 -1.73 11.54
N ILE A 66 12.47 -1.05 10.57
CA ILE A 66 11.70 0.18 10.82
C ILE A 66 10.54 -0.08 11.79
N LYS A 67 9.79 -1.17 11.61
CA LYS A 67 8.71 -1.57 12.54
C LYS A 67 9.22 -1.79 13.97
N ASN A 68 10.37 -2.43 14.11
CA ASN A 68 10.96 -2.64 15.43
C ASN A 68 11.37 -1.33 16.09
N LEU A 69 12.00 -0.42 15.35
CA LEU A 69 12.34 0.93 15.83
C LEU A 69 11.11 1.75 16.21
N ALA A 70 10.02 1.61 15.47
CA ALA A 70 8.77 2.35 15.71
C ALA A 70 8.03 1.92 17.00
N ARG A 71 8.46 0.85 17.68
CA ARG A 71 7.89 0.46 18.98
C ARG A 71 8.18 1.48 20.08
N ASP A 72 9.37 2.08 20.05
CA ASP A 72 9.87 2.97 21.10
C ASP A 72 10.18 4.38 20.58
N LYS A 73 10.07 4.62 19.25
CA LYS A 73 10.44 5.86 18.60
C LYS A 73 9.34 6.33 17.67
N ILE A 74 9.28 7.63 17.42
CA ILE A 74 8.50 8.19 16.33
C ILE A 74 9.34 8.06 15.07
N VAL A 75 8.85 7.34 14.05
CA VAL A 75 9.52 7.20 12.77
C VAL A 75 8.69 7.90 11.70
N ILE A 76 9.30 8.87 11.03
CA ILE A 76 8.72 9.59 9.90
C ILE A 76 9.43 9.10 8.64
N ILE A 77 8.65 8.65 7.66
CA ILE A 77 9.16 8.11 6.40
C ILE A 77 8.62 8.97 5.27
N SER A 78 9.49 9.48 4.40
CA SER A 78 9.09 9.94 3.07
C SER A 78 9.21 8.78 2.10
N THR A 79 8.21 8.54 1.27
CA THR A 79 8.24 7.53 0.22
C THR A 79 7.26 7.88 -0.90
N HIS A 80 7.60 7.49 -2.12
CA HIS A 80 6.70 7.49 -3.27
C HIS A 80 6.11 6.10 -3.54
N ILE A 81 6.48 5.09 -2.75
CA ILE A 81 6.05 3.70 -2.89
C ILE A 81 4.84 3.46 -1.98
N LEU A 82 3.63 3.49 -2.56
CA LEU A 82 2.38 3.38 -1.80
C LEU A 82 2.23 2.04 -1.06
N GLU A 83 2.80 0.96 -1.59
CA GLU A 83 2.87 -0.34 -0.91
C GLU A 83 3.60 -0.26 0.44
N GLU A 84 4.58 0.64 0.59
CA GLU A 84 5.28 0.83 1.87
C GLU A 84 4.40 1.49 2.91
N VAL A 85 3.54 2.41 2.47
CA VAL A 85 2.60 3.08 3.36
C VAL A 85 1.70 2.04 4.05
N THR A 86 1.12 1.11 3.30
CA THR A 86 0.26 0.06 3.86
C THR A 86 1.04 -0.97 4.66
N ALA A 87 2.30 -1.22 4.30
CA ALA A 87 3.12 -2.26 4.95
C ALA A 87 3.73 -1.82 6.29
N VAL A 88 4.05 -0.53 6.48
CA VAL A 88 4.89 -0.07 7.59
C VAL A 88 4.26 1.07 8.40
N CYS A 89 3.43 1.93 7.77
CA CYS A 89 2.95 3.15 8.41
C CYS A 89 1.65 2.91 9.20
N SER A 90 1.54 3.51 10.37
CA SER A 90 0.29 3.59 11.14
C SER A 90 -0.57 4.81 10.74
N ARG A 91 0.04 5.83 10.13
CA ARG A 91 -0.60 7.04 9.62
C ARG A 91 0.15 7.52 8.39
N ALA A 92 -0.58 8.05 7.42
CA ALA A 92 0.00 8.61 6.21
C ALA A 92 -0.57 10.00 5.91
N ILE A 93 0.28 10.86 5.36
CA ILE A 93 -0.06 12.21 4.93
C ILE A 93 0.32 12.32 3.46
N ILE A 94 -0.64 12.68 2.61
CA ILE A 94 -0.38 12.96 1.19
C ILE A 94 -0.19 14.47 1.02
N ILE A 95 0.94 14.85 0.44
CA ILE A 95 1.29 16.25 0.17
C ILE A 95 1.29 16.45 -1.35
N SER A 96 0.60 17.48 -1.80
CA SER A 96 0.59 17.94 -3.20
C SER A 96 0.70 19.45 -3.24
N GLN A 97 1.58 19.98 -4.09
CA GLN A 97 1.83 21.43 -4.24
C GLN A 97 2.06 22.17 -2.90
N GLY A 98 2.79 21.54 -1.98
CA GLY A 98 3.09 22.11 -0.66
C GLY A 98 1.91 22.13 0.33
N LYS A 99 0.78 21.51 -0.01
CA LYS A 99 -0.42 21.40 0.85
C LYS A 99 -0.69 19.95 1.24
N ILE A 100 -1.20 19.74 2.46
CA ILE A 100 -1.73 18.43 2.88
C ILE A 100 -3.07 18.25 2.19
N VAL A 101 -3.18 17.24 1.33
CA VAL A 101 -4.40 16.93 0.57
C VAL A 101 -5.14 15.70 1.12
N ALA A 102 -4.45 14.84 1.87
CA ALA A 102 -5.08 13.76 2.62
C ALA A 102 -4.24 13.41 3.86
N ASP A 103 -4.91 12.96 4.91
CA ASP A 103 -4.32 12.55 6.18
C ASP A 103 -5.24 11.48 6.80
N GLY A 104 -4.65 10.42 7.34
CA GLY A 104 -5.36 9.31 7.98
C GLY A 104 -4.51 8.05 8.10
N THR A 105 -5.10 7.00 8.63
CA THR A 105 -4.51 5.66 8.57
C THR A 105 -4.54 5.13 7.14
N PRO A 106 -3.66 4.18 6.76
CA PRO A 106 -3.72 3.56 5.44
C PRO A 106 -5.11 3.02 5.09
N ALA A 107 -5.78 2.37 6.04
CA ALA A 107 -7.13 1.83 5.84
C ALA A 107 -8.19 2.92 5.59
N GLU A 108 -8.13 4.05 6.32
CA GLU A 108 -9.04 5.19 6.09
C GLU A 108 -8.78 5.86 4.73
N LEU A 109 -7.53 5.89 4.29
CA LEU A 109 -7.20 6.41 2.96
C LEU A 109 -7.66 5.45 1.86
N GLU A 110 -7.41 4.14 1.99
CA GLU A 110 -7.90 3.12 1.05
C GLU A 110 -9.43 3.14 0.92
N ALA A 111 -10.15 3.43 2.02
CA ALA A 111 -11.60 3.55 2.00
C ALA A 111 -12.14 4.72 1.17
N ARG A 112 -11.28 5.69 0.80
CA ARG A 112 -11.64 6.80 -0.11
C ARG A 112 -11.52 6.42 -1.59
N SER A 113 -10.96 5.25 -1.90
CA SER A 113 -10.86 4.76 -3.28
C SER A 113 -12.23 4.40 -3.84
N LYS A 114 -12.48 4.69 -5.11
CA LYS A 114 -13.68 4.21 -5.81
C LYS A 114 -13.76 2.67 -5.87
N TYR A 115 -12.64 2.00 -5.65
CA TYR A 115 -12.57 0.55 -5.58
C TYR A 115 -12.78 -0.01 -4.16
N HIS A 116 -13.05 0.84 -3.17
CA HIS A 116 -13.37 0.36 -1.83
C HIS A 116 -14.66 -0.48 -1.86
N GLN A 117 -14.60 -1.69 -1.28
CA GLN A 117 -15.68 -2.69 -1.31
C GLN A 117 -16.10 -3.14 -2.72
N ALA A 118 -15.33 -2.78 -3.78
CA ALA A 118 -15.58 -3.30 -5.11
C ALA A 118 -15.39 -4.82 -5.13
N VAL A 119 -16.25 -5.50 -5.91
CA VAL A 119 -16.18 -6.96 -6.11
C VAL A 119 -15.57 -7.23 -7.48
N SER A 120 -14.38 -7.83 -7.49
CA SER A 120 -13.76 -8.33 -8.72
C SER A 120 -14.23 -9.76 -8.98
N VAL A 121 -14.70 -10.00 -10.19
CA VAL A 121 -15.22 -11.30 -10.66
C VAL A 121 -14.43 -11.71 -11.90
N ARG A 122 -13.90 -12.94 -11.89
CA ARG A 122 -13.35 -13.57 -13.09
C ARG A 122 -14.29 -14.67 -13.55
N LEU A 123 -14.59 -14.70 -14.83
CA LEU A 123 -15.44 -15.71 -15.45
C LEU A 123 -14.62 -16.69 -16.28
N SER A 124 -15.12 -17.91 -16.50
CA SER A 124 -14.49 -18.89 -17.39
C SER A 124 -14.72 -18.58 -18.88
N GLU A 125 -15.77 -17.84 -19.18
CA GLU A 125 -16.17 -17.43 -20.54
C GLU A 125 -16.74 -16.02 -20.54
N ALA A 126 -16.87 -15.40 -21.72
CA ALA A 126 -17.46 -14.06 -21.87
C ALA A 126 -18.96 -14.08 -21.48
N TYR A 127 -19.35 -13.10 -20.64
CA TYR A 127 -20.71 -12.98 -20.13
C TYR A 127 -21.09 -11.52 -19.92
N ASP A 128 -22.34 -11.15 -20.19
CA ASP A 128 -22.84 -9.79 -19.95
C ASP A 128 -23.34 -9.62 -18.51
N LEU A 129 -22.42 -9.30 -17.60
CA LEU A 129 -22.73 -9.05 -16.20
C LEU A 129 -23.55 -7.76 -15.98
N ALA A 130 -23.36 -6.74 -16.84
CA ALA A 130 -23.93 -5.42 -16.62
C ALA A 130 -25.46 -5.46 -16.63
N SER A 131 -26.06 -6.29 -17.49
CA SER A 131 -27.52 -6.44 -17.57
C SER A 131 -28.10 -7.06 -16.29
N ASP A 132 -27.42 -8.01 -15.68
CA ASP A 132 -27.89 -8.71 -14.47
C ASP A 132 -27.78 -7.83 -13.21
N LEU A 133 -26.88 -6.88 -13.20
CA LEU A 133 -26.61 -5.98 -12.07
C LEU A 133 -27.45 -4.68 -12.12
N SER A 134 -28.15 -4.42 -13.23
CA SER A 134 -28.88 -3.17 -13.51
C SER A 134 -30.05 -2.85 -12.58
N GLY A 135 -30.29 -3.63 -11.53
CA GLY A 135 -31.36 -3.39 -10.54
C GLY A 135 -30.86 -3.30 -9.10
N LEU A 136 -29.57 -3.41 -8.87
CA LEU A 136 -29.01 -3.39 -7.52
C LEU A 136 -28.73 -1.95 -7.07
N VAL A 137 -29.30 -1.56 -5.92
CA VAL A 137 -29.28 -0.16 -5.43
C VAL A 137 -27.85 0.26 -5.03
N ASP A 138 -27.07 -0.67 -4.47
CA ASP A 138 -25.73 -0.37 -3.92
C ASP A 138 -24.61 -0.55 -4.96
N VAL A 139 -24.94 -0.89 -6.21
CA VAL A 139 -23.98 -1.02 -7.33
C VAL A 139 -23.86 0.31 -8.05
N GLY A 140 -22.69 0.95 -7.95
CA GLY A 140 -22.38 2.23 -8.58
C GLY A 140 -21.90 2.12 -10.03
N GLY A 141 -21.51 0.92 -10.47
CA GLY A 141 -21.06 0.69 -11.84
C GLY A 141 -20.35 -0.65 -12.01
N VAL A 142 -20.13 -1.00 -13.27
CA VAL A 142 -19.36 -2.19 -13.66
C VAL A 142 -18.28 -1.76 -14.63
N GLU A 143 -17.04 -2.07 -14.29
CA GLU A 143 -15.87 -1.88 -15.15
C GLU A 143 -15.40 -3.24 -15.65
N GLN A 144 -15.26 -3.41 -16.97
CA GLN A 144 -14.62 -4.57 -17.56
C GLN A 144 -13.13 -4.29 -17.73
N ASP A 145 -12.30 -5.28 -17.48
CA ASP A 145 -10.86 -5.13 -17.67
C ASP A 145 -10.52 -4.97 -19.15
N SER A 146 -9.58 -4.10 -19.48
CA SER A 146 -9.24 -3.77 -20.88
C SER A 146 -8.40 -4.85 -21.57
N GLU A 147 -7.75 -5.75 -20.80
CA GLU A 147 -6.86 -6.79 -21.32
C GLU A 147 -7.51 -8.19 -21.27
N ASP A 148 -8.45 -8.41 -20.35
CA ASP A 148 -9.18 -9.69 -20.22
C ASP A 148 -10.68 -9.41 -20.07
N ASP A 149 -11.45 -9.64 -21.12
CA ASP A 149 -12.89 -9.44 -21.19
C ASP A 149 -13.72 -10.31 -20.23
N ARG A 150 -13.08 -11.27 -19.56
CA ARG A 150 -13.68 -12.14 -18.55
C ARG A 150 -13.50 -11.59 -17.13
N VAL A 151 -12.80 -10.47 -16.95
CA VAL A 151 -12.56 -9.85 -15.64
C VAL A 151 -13.39 -8.59 -15.49
N PHE A 152 -14.19 -8.54 -14.45
CA PHE A 152 -15.07 -7.41 -14.14
C PHE A 152 -14.80 -6.88 -12.74
N ARG A 153 -14.94 -5.57 -12.56
CA ARG A 153 -14.97 -4.89 -11.26
C ARG A 153 -16.32 -4.24 -11.07
N ILE A 154 -17.06 -4.72 -10.09
CA ILE A 154 -18.37 -4.20 -9.72
C ILE A 154 -18.13 -3.20 -8.58
N LEU A 155 -18.44 -1.93 -8.82
CA LEU A 155 -18.17 -0.83 -7.91
C LEU A 155 -19.33 -0.65 -6.94
N ALA A 156 -19.03 -0.40 -5.67
CA ALA A 156 -20.03 0.00 -4.67
C ALA A 156 -20.38 1.49 -4.84
N SER A 157 -21.66 1.88 -4.69
CA SER A 157 -22.08 3.28 -4.78
C SER A 157 -21.63 4.11 -3.58
N ASP A 158 -21.77 3.58 -2.36
CA ASP A 158 -21.57 4.32 -1.10
C ASP A 158 -20.47 3.71 -0.20
N GLY A 159 -19.57 2.90 -0.77
CA GLY A 159 -18.55 2.20 0.00
C GLY A 159 -19.07 1.09 0.92
N ASN A 160 -20.36 0.73 0.78
CA ASN A 160 -20.97 -0.40 1.48
C ASN A 160 -20.55 -1.72 0.84
N SER A 161 -20.56 -2.80 1.62
CA SER A 161 -20.26 -4.12 1.07
C SER A 161 -21.39 -4.61 0.17
N ILE A 162 -21.06 -4.81 -1.11
CA ILE A 162 -21.98 -5.35 -2.13
C ILE A 162 -21.78 -6.84 -2.36
N PHE A 163 -20.84 -7.49 -1.66
CA PHE A 163 -20.45 -8.87 -1.91
C PHE A 163 -21.64 -9.85 -1.83
N SER A 164 -22.48 -9.76 -0.80
CA SER A 164 -23.61 -10.66 -0.61
C SER A 164 -24.61 -10.55 -1.76
N GLN A 165 -24.97 -9.32 -2.15
CA GLN A 165 -25.93 -9.07 -3.24
C GLN A 165 -25.39 -9.59 -4.58
N VAL A 166 -24.10 -9.30 -4.89
CA VAL A 166 -23.46 -9.76 -6.12
C VAL A 166 -23.35 -11.30 -6.13
N SER A 167 -23.02 -11.92 -4.99
CA SER A 167 -22.94 -13.36 -4.86
C SER A 167 -24.28 -14.05 -5.06
N GLU A 168 -25.37 -13.49 -4.51
CA GLU A 168 -26.73 -14.00 -4.72
C GLU A 168 -27.15 -13.94 -6.18
N VAL A 169 -26.88 -12.81 -6.86
CA VAL A 169 -27.16 -12.68 -8.30
C VAL A 169 -26.34 -13.67 -9.12
N ALA A 170 -25.05 -13.80 -8.80
CA ALA A 170 -24.17 -14.74 -9.49
C ALA A 170 -24.67 -16.18 -9.40
N GLN A 171 -25.16 -16.60 -8.23
CA GLN A 171 -25.77 -17.91 -8.05
C GLN A 171 -27.10 -18.06 -8.78
N ALA A 172 -28.01 -17.08 -8.66
CA ALA A 172 -29.33 -17.09 -9.30
C ALA A 172 -29.27 -17.11 -10.83
N LYS A 173 -28.27 -16.41 -11.38
CA LYS A 173 -28.04 -16.29 -12.83
C LYS A 173 -27.06 -17.33 -13.37
N HIS A 174 -26.51 -18.19 -12.49
CA HIS A 174 -25.54 -19.22 -12.85
C HIS A 174 -24.32 -18.67 -13.58
N TRP A 175 -23.75 -17.56 -13.09
CA TRP A 175 -22.54 -17.01 -13.67
C TRP A 175 -21.40 -18.03 -13.68
N PRO A 176 -20.63 -18.14 -14.76
CA PRO A 176 -19.51 -19.07 -14.86
C PRO A 176 -18.27 -18.53 -14.10
N VAL A 177 -18.41 -18.26 -12.79
CA VAL A 177 -17.38 -17.65 -11.94
C VAL A 177 -16.23 -18.60 -11.66
N THR A 178 -15.00 -18.14 -11.84
CA THR A 178 -13.77 -18.83 -11.45
C THR A 178 -13.10 -18.19 -10.24
N GLU A 179 -13.24 -16.87 -10.08
CA GLU A 179 -12.65 -16.13 -8.96
C GLU A 179 -13.60 -15.02 -8.48
N PHE A 180 -13.66 -14.84 -7.17
CA PHE A 180 -14.36 -13.77 -6.50
C PHE A 180 -13.40 -13.08 -5.51
N HIS A 181 -13.24 -11.77 -5.60
CA HIS A 181 -12.38 -11.01 -4.71
C HIS A 181 -13.02 -9.68 -4.30
N VAL A 182 -12.96 -9.33 -3.00
CA VAL A 182 -13.41 -8.02 -2.51
C VAL A 182 -12.19 -7.11 -2.33
N SER A 183 -12.21 -5.94 -2.95
CA SER A 183 -11.16 -4.93 -2.83
C SER A 183 -11.31 -4.12 -1.53
N ARG A 184 -10.19 -3.89 -0.84
CA ARG A 184 -10.14 -2.95 0.29
C ARG A 184 -10.08 -1.49 -0.16
N GLY A 185 -9.82 -1.25 -1.44
CA GLY A 185 -9.47 0.04 -2.03
C GLY A 185 -8.02 0.02 -2.52
N GLN A 186 -7.64 1.07 -3.21
CA GLN A 186 -6.31 1.22 -3.80
C GLN A 186 -5.75 2.60 -3.47
N LEU A 187 -4.64 2.67 -2.74
CA LEU A 187 -3.98 3.94 -2.42
C LEU A 187 -3.53 4.69 -3.67
N GLU A 188 -3.17 3.98 -4.76
CA GLU A 188 -2.83 4.58 -6.05
C GLU A 188 -3.99 5.40 -6.62
N ASP A 189 -5.21 4.87 -6.53
CA ASP A 189 -6.42 5.55 -6.99
C ASP A 189 -6.68 6.81 -6.14
N VAL A 190 -6.59 6.68 -4.83
CA VAL A 190 -6.73 7.81 -3.90
C VAL A 190 -5.69 8.87 -4.18
N PHE A 191 -4.41 8.48 -4.29
CA PHE A 191 -3.32 9.41 -4.58
C PHE A 191 -3.55 10.17 -5.88
N ARG A 192 -3.93 9.47 -6.95
CA ARG A 192 -4.24 10.07 -8.25
C ARG A 192 -5.40 11.07 -8.13
N THR A 193 -6.48 10.68 -7.48
CA THR A 193 -7.68 11.50 -7.34
C THR A 193 -7.40 12.79 -6.56
N VAL A 194 -6.76 12.70 -5.39
CA VAL A 194 -6.52 13.87 -4.53
C VAL A 194 -5.46 14.83 -5.12
N THR A 195 -4.49 14.30 -5.88
CA THR A 195 -3.46 15.13 -6.52
C THR A 195 -3.97 15.83 -7.78
N GLN A 196 -4.86 15.18 -8.56
CA GLN A 196 -5.49 15.81 -9.74
C GLN A 196 -6.47 16.91 -9.36
N GLN A 197 -7.26 16.75 -8.31
CA GLN A 197 -8.17 17.78 -7.80
C GLN A 197 -7.43 19.07 -7.42
N THR A 198 -6.20 18.95 -6.95
CA THR A 198 -5.38 20.10 -6.59
C THR A 198 -4.81 20.82 -7.82
N GLN A 199 -4.64 20.14 -8.95
CA GLN A 199 -4.16 20.74 -10.22
C GLN A 199 -5.26 21.46 -11.01
N GLY A 200 -6.53 21.10 -10.81
CA GLY A 200 -7.68 21.71 -11.50
C GLY A 200 -8.32 22.90 -10.78
N ALA A 201 -7.76 23.34 -9.66
CA ALA A 201 -8.28 24.43 -8.82
C ALA A 201 -7.51 25.76 -9.00
N GLU A 202 -6.70 25.91 -10.07
CA GLU A 202 -6.04 27.16 -10.48
C GLU A 202 -6.81 27.89 -11.59
#